data_b06e4e2f78e03a29ecb199b98bdc7099
#
_entry.id   b06e4e2f78e03a29ecb199b98bdc7099
#
_cell.length_a   1.000
_cell.length_b   1.000
_cell.length_c   1.000
_cell.angle_alpha   90.00
_cell.angle_beta   90.00
_cell.angle_gamma   90.00
#
_symmetry.space_group_name_H-M   'P 1'
#
loop_
_entity.id
_entity.type
_entity.pdbx_description
1 polymer ?
#
loop_
_entity_poly.entity_id
_entity_poly.type
_entity_poly.pdbx_seq_one_letter_code
_entity_poly.pdbx_strand_id
1 'polypeptide(L)'
;MNIIITDKDVKKMNYCLNKMVSSSMAHSVLLIDRSGQLIAHHGNTPEIDILSLSALTAANFGATAEIARMLGEEEFTLLFHKGRYENVYFSAIGEHVIMVTLFDDKTSLGLIRLQINKVIDELSTILSSIFEKGRAKFGEPFRSS
;
A
#
# COMPACT_ATOMS: atom_id res chain seq x y z
N MET A 1 -14.74 3.45 -3.40
CA MET A 1 -14.12 3.52 -4.72
C MET A 1 -14.28 2.20 -5.45
N ASN A 2 -14.67 2.27 -6.70
CA ASN A 2 -14.91 1.05 -7.48
C ASN A 2 -13.63 0.56 -8.10
N ILE A 3 -13.31 -0.71 -7.88
CA ILE A 3 -12.14 -1.33 -8.48
C ILE A 3 -12.54 -2.69 -9.05
N ILE A 4 -11.91 -3.07 -10.14
CA ILE A 4 -12.11 -4.37 -10.76
C ILE A 4 -10.78 -5.07 -10.83
N ILE A 5 -10.70 -6.22 -10.19
CA ILE A 5 -9.48 -7.00 -10.12
C ILE A 5 -9.70 -8.33 -10.82
N THR A 6 -8.92 -8.59 -11.87
CA THR A 6 -9.01 -9.85 -12.59
C THR A 6 -8.04 -10.86 -11.98
N ASP A 7 -8.20 -12.14 -12.34
CA ASP A 7 -7.26 -13.18 -11.88
C ASP A 7 -5.85 -12.87 -12.35
N LYS A 8 -5.71 -12.30 -13.55
CA LYS A 8 -4.42 -11.92 -14.08
C LYS A 8 -3.78 -10.83 -13.23
N ASP A 9 -4.58 -9.85 -12.82
CA ASP A 9 -4.10 -8.77 -11.94
C ASP A 9 -3.63 -9.34 -10.61
N VAL A 10 -4.38 -10.26 -10.03
CA VAL A 10 -4.03 -10.90 -8.76
C VAL A 10 -2.70 -11.61 -8.88
N LYS A 11 -2.49 -12.36 -9.96
CA LYS A 11 -1.24 -13.08 -10.17
C LYS A 11 -0.05 -12.13 -10.27
N LYS A 12 -0.21 -11.03 -11.00
CA LYS A 12 0.86 -10.06 -11.17
C LYS A 12 1.19 -9.36 -9.85
N MET A 13 0.15 -8.97 -9.11
CA MET A 13 0.37 -8.34 -7.81
C MET A 13 1.06 -9.29 -6.85
N ASN A 14 0.59 -10.53 -6.79
CA ASN A 14 1.18 -11.51 -5.89
C ASN A 14 2.65 -11.78 -6.22
N TYR A 15 2.98 -11.78 -7.50
CA TYR A 15 4.37 -11.95 -7.90
C TYR A 15 5.24 -10.82 -7.37
N CYS A 16 4.79 -9.57 -7.55
CA CYS A 16 5.52 -8.40 -7.06
C CYS A 16 5.65 -8.40 -5.54
N LEU A 17 4.55 -8.69 -4.85
CA LEU A 17 4.53 -8.66 -3.39
C LEU A 17 5.37 -9.78 -2.80
N ASN A 18 5.30 -10.98 -3.38
CA ASN A 18 6.10 -12.09 -2.92
C ASN A 18 7.60 -11.78 -3.08
N LYS A 19 7.96 -11.23 -4.23
CA LYS A 19 9.34 -10.86 -4.49
C LYS A 19 9.85 -9.83 -3.49
N MET A 20 9.03 -8.83 -3.21
CA MET A 20 9.39 -7.77 -2.27
C MET A 20 9.54 -8.30 -0.85
N VAL A 21 8.59 -9.09 -0.38
CA VAL A 21 8.62 -9.65 0.97
C VAL A 21 9.82 -10.59 1.13
N SER A 22 10.04 -11.48 0.16
CA SER A 22 11.15 -12.43 0.24
C SER A 22 12.50 -11.72 0.25
N SER A 23 12.65 -10.71 -0.59
CA SER A 23 13.96 -10.03 -0.73
C SER A 23 14.24 -9.07 0.42
N SER A 24 13.20 -8.54 1.05
CA SER A 24 13.36 -7.55 2.12
C SER A 24 13.35 -8.16 3.51
N MET A 25 12.95 -9.42 3.63
CA MET A 25 12.80 -10.11 4.91
C MET A 25 11.69 -9.48 5.76
N ALA A 26 10.72 -8.85 5.13
CA ALA A 26 9.56 -8.34 5.84
C ALA A 26 8.65 -9.49 6.26
N HIS A 27 7.83 -9.26 7.30
CA HIS A 27 6.83 -10.24 7.71
C HIS A 27 5.72 -10.30 6.68
N SER A 28 5.24 -9.15 6.27
CA SER A 28 4.11 -9.09 5.36
C SER A 28 3.96 -7.70 4.78
N VAL A 29 3.15 -7.63 3.74
CA VAL A 29 2.83 -6.39 3.09
C VAL A 29 1.34 -6.38 2.75
N LEU A 30 0.70 -5.24 2.93
CA LEU A 30 -0.69 -5.03 2.56
C LEU A 30 -0.77 -3.90 1.56
N LEU A 31 -1.66 -4.03 0.60
CA LEU A 31 -2.03 -2.94 -0.29
C LEU A 31 -3.47 -2.57 0.05
N ILE A 32 -3.70 -1.32 0.37
CA ILE A 32 -5.04 -0.84 0.70
C ILE A 32 -5.34 0.40 -0.13
N ASP A 33 -6.62 0.67 -0.37
CA ASP A 33 -6.98 1.93 -0.99
C ASP A 33 -7.12 2.99 0.11
N ARG A 34 -7.28 4.23 -0.30
CA ARG A 34 -7.29 5.33 0.67
C ARG A 34 -8.55 5.36 1.54
N SER A 35 -9.57 4.59 1.17
CA SER A 35 -10.77 4.45 2.01
C SER A 35 -10.64 3.35 3.04
N GLY A 36 -9.56 2.57 2.98
CA GLY A 36 -9.31 1.51 3.94
C GLY A 36 -9.69 0.12 3.47
N GLN A 37 -10.03 -0.02 2.19
CA GLN A 37 -10.38 -1.32 1.63
C GLN A 37 -9.10 -2.08 1.29
N LEU A 38 -9.02 -3.32 1.74
CA LEU A 38 -7.87 -4.18 1.44
C LEU A 38 -7.92 -4.61 -0.02
N ILE A 39 -6.82 -4.40 -0.73
CA ILE A 39 -6.68 -4.84 -2.12
C ILE A 39 -5.93 -6.15 -2.22
N ALA A 40 -4.83 -6.27 -1.49
CA ALA A 40 -4.01 -7.47 -1.53
C ALA A 40 -3.19 -7.58 -0.24
N HIS A 41 -2.83 -8.80 0.10
CA HIS A 41 -2.03 -9.07 1.29
C HIS A 41 -1.11 -10.24 0.99
N HIS A 42 0.14 -10.14 1.39
CA HIS A 42 1.10 -11.21 1.20
C HIS A 42 2.00 -11.29 2.42
N GLY A 43 2.31 -12.51 2.84
CA GLY A 43 3.18 -12.72 3.98
C GLY A 43 2.44 -13.33 5.15
N ASN A 44 3.13 -13.37 6.29
CA ASN A 44 2.60 -14.02 7.49
C ASN A 44 2.33 -12.99 8.57
N THR A 45 1.05 -12.77 8.87
CA THR A 45 0.63 -11.86 9.93
C THR A 45 -0.38 -12.56 10.81
N PRO A 46 0.05 -13.58 11.57
CA PRO A 46 -0.89 -14.28 12.44
C PRO A 46 -1.43 -13.35 13.52
N GLU A 47 -2.67 -13.59 13.91
CA GLU A 47 -3.29 -12.87 15.03
C GLU A 47 -3.47 -11.36 14.82
N ILE A 48 -3.43 -10.90 13.59
CA ILE A 48 -3.73 -9.50 13.29
C ILE A 48 -5.05 -9.42 12.55
N ASP A 49 -5.92 -8.52 13.00
CA ASP A 49 -7.15 -8.22 12.28
C ASP A 49 -6.80 -7.32 11.11
N ILE A 50 -6.59 -7.92 9.95
CA ILE A 50 -6.14 -7.22 8.76
C ILE A 50 -7.14 -6.18 8.29
N LEU A 51 -8.42 -6.43 8.42
CA LEU A 51 -9.44 -5.47 7.99
C LEU A 51 -9.44 -4.23 8.88
N SER A 52 -9.30 -4.44 10.19
CA SER A 52 -9.19 -3.30 11.11
C SER A 52 -7.90 -2.53 10.90
N LEU A 53 -6.80 -3.25 10.66
CA LEU A 53 -5.52 -2.62 10.39
C LEU A 53 -5.60 -1.76 9.13
N SER A 54 -6.26 -2.27 8.10
CA SER A 54 -6.42 -1.53 6.84
C SER A 54 -7.19 -0.23 7.04
N ALA A 55 -8.29 -0.29 7.78
CA ALA A 55 -9.11 0.89 8.05
C ALA A 55 -8.34 1.92 8.88
N LEU A 56 -7.66 1.47 9.94
CA LEU A 56 -6.88 2.38 10.79
C LEU A 56 -5.70 2.99 10.05
N THR A 57 -5.07 2.22 9.18
CA THR A 57 -3.95 2.72 8.38
C THR A 57 -4.42 3.82 7.42
N ALA A 58 -5.55 3.63 6.77
CA ALA A 58 -6.08 4.64 5.86
C ALA A 58 -6.37 5.92 6.62
N ALA A 59 -6.98 5.82 7.81
CA ALA A 59 -7.28 6.97 8.63
C ALA A 59 -6.01 7.69 9.09
N ASN A 60 -5.00 6.92 9.49
CA ASN A 60 -3.72 7.48 9.91
C ASN A 60 -3.02 8.20 8.76
N PHE A 61 -3.03 7.58 7.59
CA PHE A 61 -2.39 8.16 6.42
C PHE A 61 -3.10 9.45 6.00
N GLY A 62 -4.43 9.45 6.04
CA GLY A 62 -5.22 10.63 5.73
C GLY A 62 -4.96 11.77 6.70
N ALA A 63 -4.91 11.47 7.99
CA ALA A 63 -4.63 12.47 9.02
C ALA A 63 -3.22 13.05 8.83
N THR A 64 -2.25 12.19 8.54
CA THR A 64 -0.88 12.64 8.33
C THR A 64 -0.77 13.51 7.07
N ALA A 65 -1.50 13.16 6.02
CA ALA A 65 -1.52 13.97 4.81
C ALA A 65 -2.09 15.36 5.09
N GLU A 66 -3.12 15.45 5.93
CA GLU A 66 -3.70 16.72 6.30
C GLU A 66 -2.71 17.57 7.11
N ILE A 67 -1.97 16.94 8.01
CA ILE A 67 -0.92 17.64 8.76
C ILE A 67 0.13 18.19 7.80
N ALA A 68 0.53 17.40 6.80
CA ALA A 68 1.51 17.86 5.83
C ALA A 68 0.99 19.08 5.09
N ARG A 69 -0.26 19.03 4.66
CA ARG A 69 -0.88 20.15 3.96
C ARG A 69 -0.87 21.42 4.81
N MET A 70 -1.18 21.30 6.10
CA MET A 70 -1.18 22.44 7.01
C MET A 70 0.21 23.06 7.15
N LEU A 71 1.26 22.25 6.98
CA LEU A 71 2.63 22.73 7.10
C LEU A 71 3.22 23.19 5.75
N GLY A 72 2.41 23.16 4.71
CA GLY A 72 2.88 23.59 3.40
C GLY A 72 3.60 22.51 2.60
N GLU A 73 3.50 21.25 3.05
CA GLU A 73 4.09 20.12 2.34
C GLU A 73 3.02 19.43 1.53
N GLU A 74 3.39 18.87 0.38
CA GLU A 74 2.42 18.09 -0.39
C GLU A 74 2.16 16.75 0.31
N GLU A 75 3.22 16.12 0.80
CA GLU A 75 3.12 14.92 1.62
C GLU A 75 4.44 14.71 2.32
N PHE A 76 4.41 13.93 3.39
CA PHE A 76 5.65 13.59 4.07
C PHE A 76 6.35 12.49 3.27
N THR A 77 7.69 12.60 3.18
CA THR A 77 8.47 11.65 2.39
C THR A 77 8.75 10.35 3.13
N LEU A 78 8.52 10.30 4.44
CA LEU A 78 8.78 9.11 5.22
C LEU A 78 7.73 8.97 6.32
N LEU A 79 7.01 7.84 6.31
CA LEU A 79 6.04 7.51 7.33
C LEU A 79 6.42 6.16 7.93
N PHE A 80 7.07 6.20 9.07
CA PHE A 80 7.64 5.02 9.68
C PHE A 80 7.35 5.03 11.19
N HIS A 81 6.78 3.91 11.66
CA HIS A 81 6.54 3.76 13.09
C HIS A 81 7.41 2.62 13.60
N LYS A 82 8.31 2.96 14.51
CA LYS A 82 9.18 1.95 15.10
C LYS A 82 8.59 1.52 16.44
N GLY A 83 8.24 0.24 16.52
CA GLY A 83 7.79 -0.35 17.77
C GLY A 83 8.93 -1.06 18.47
N ARG A 84 8.62 -1.67 19.60
CA ARG A 84 9.63 -2.43 20.33
C ARG A 84 9.99 -3.72 19.60
N TYR A 85 8.97 -4.37 19.00
CA TYR A 85 9.17 -5.62 18.29
C TYR A 85 8.77 -5.55 16.84
N GLU A 86 7.79 -4.72 16.52
CA GLU A 86 7.27 -4.62 15.17
C GLU A 86 7.39 -3.20 14.65
N ASN A 87 7.72 -3.08 13.40
CA ASN A 87 7.85 -1.79 12.73
C ASN A 87 6.89 -1.75 11.55
N VAL A 88 6.40 -0.57 11.23
CA VAL A 88 5.47 -0.38 10.12
C VAL A 88 5.97 0.75 9.24
N TYR A 89 6.07 0.48 7.95
CA TYR A 89 6.44 1.49 6.97
C TYR A 89 5.28 1.67 6.00
N PHE A 90 4.85 2.93 5.83
CA PHE A 90 3.76 3.27 4.92
C PHE A 90 4.34 3.97 3.71
N SER A 91 3.90 3.58 2.51
CA SER A 91 4.30 4.27 1.29
C SER A 91 3.12 4.38 0.35
N ALA A 92 3.01 5.55 -0.27
CA ALA A 92 1.96 5.77 -1.26
C ALA A 92 2.40 5.19 -2.60
N ILE A 93 1.48 4.53 -3.29
CA ILE A 93 1.74 4.02 -4.62
C ILE A 93 0.71 4.65 -5.53
N GLY A 94 1.13 5.65 -6.30
CA GLY A 94 0.21 6.41 -7.11
C GLY A 94 -0.71 7.24 -6.22
N GLU A 95 -1.90 7.52 -6.73
CA GLU A 95 -2.84 8.39 -6.03
C GLU A 95 -3.84 7.65 -5.16
N HIS A 96 -4.00 6.34 -5.35
CA HIS A 96 -5.11 5.61 -4.76
C HIS A 96 -4.73 4.55 -3.75
N VAL A 97 -3.47 4.18 -3.68
CA VAL A 97 -3.07 3.00 -2.92
C VAL A 97 -1.99 3.33 -1.89
N ILE A 98 -2.09 2.68 -0.75
CA ILE A 98 -1.08 2.76 0.30
C ILE A 98 -0.53 1.36 0.50
N MET A 99 0.79 1.24 0.51
CA MET A 99 1.45 -0.02 0.84
C MET A 99 1.87 0.04 2.30
N VAL A 100 1.51 -0.99 3.05
CA VAL A 100 1.84 -1.12 4.46
C VAL A 100 2.78 -2.30 4.60
N THR A 101 3.99 -2.05 5.07
CA THR A 101 5.00 -3.11 5.23
C THR A 101 5.28 -3.31 6.71
N LEU A 102 5.12 -4.55 7.18
CA LEU A 102 5.36 -4.93 8.56
C LEU A 102 6.66 -5.72 8.65
N PHE A 103 7.53 -5.33 9.57
CA PHE A 103 8.82 -6.00 9.69
C PHE A 103 9.37 -5.84 11.11
N ASP A 104 10.33 -6.70 11.46
CA ASP A 104 11.00 -6.62 12.75
C ASP A 104 12.47 -6.24 12.54
N ASP A 105 13.27 -6.33 13.61
CA ASP A 105 14.65 -5.88 13.55
C ASP A 105 15.59 -6.85 12.83
N LYS A 106 15.07 -7.94 12.27
CA LYS A 106 15.87 -8.83 11.43
C LYS A 106 16.16 -8.21 10.07
N THR A 107 15.45 -7.16 9.72
CA THR A 107 15.73 -6.41 8.51
C THR A 107 15.77 -4.92 8.86
N SER A 108 15.96 -4.07 7.87
CA SER A 108 16.10 -2.63 8.10
C SER A 108 15.16 -1.86 7.18
N LEU A 109 14.82 -0.64 7.61
CA LEU A 109 14.01 0.25 6.79
C LEU A 109 14.70 0.50 5.44
N GLY A 110 16.02 0.63 5.43
CA GLY A 110 16.75 0.84 4.18
C GLY A 110 16.55 -0.29 3.19
N LEU A 111 16.64 -1.54 3.66
CA LEU A 111 16.43 -2.68 2.79
C LEU A 111 14.98 -2.77 2.31
N ILE A 112 14.03 -2.49 3.22
CA ILE A 112 12.61 -2.46 2.86
C ILE A 112 12.39 -1.46 1.71
N ARG A 113 12.90 -0.24 1.87
CA ARG A 113 12.70 0.81 0.87
C ARG A 113 13.37 0.44 -0.46
N LEU A 114 14.55 -0.17 -0.40
CA LEU A 114 15.23 -0.60 -1.62
C LEU A 114 14.41 -1.62 -2.39
N GLN A 115 13.83 -2.60 -1.68
CA GLN A 115 13.08 -3.65 -2.34
C GLN A 115 11.73 -3.14 -2.86
N ILE A 116 11.11 -2.20 -2.16
CA ILE A 116 9.89 -1.57 -2.65
C ILE A 116 10.18 -0.83 -3.96
N ASN A 117 11.29 -0.08 -4.01
CA ASN A 117 11.65 0.67 -5.21
C ASN A 117 11.86 -0.23 -6.43
N LYS A 118 12.24 -1.48 -6.21
CA LYS A 118 12.43 -2.42 -7.32
C LYS A 118 11.12 -2.92 -7.94
N VAL A 119 10.01 -2.85 -7.20
CA VAL A 119 8.73 -3.34 -7.71
C VAL A 119 7.70 -2.23 -7.89
N ILE A 120 8.02 -1.01 -7.45
CA ILE A 120 7.01 0.03 -7.39
C ILE A 120 6.45 0.44 -8.75
N ASP A 121 7.29 0.46 -9.78
CA ASP A 121 6.82 0.86 -11.11
C ASP A 121 5.86 -0.17 -11.68
N GLU A 122 6.18 -1.44 -11.52
CA GLU A 122 5.32 -2.51 -12.00
C GLU A 122 4.00 -2.53 -11.24
N LEU A 123 4.07 -2.37 -9.91
CA LEU A 123 2.86 -2.29 -9.08
C LEU A 123 2.00 -1.11 -9.47
N SER A 124 2.61 0.05 -9.70
CA SER A 124 1.87 1.25 -10.10
C SER A 124 1.12 1.02 -11.40
N THR A 125 1.74 0.34 -12.35
CA THR A 125 1.11 0.03 -13.62
C THR A 125 -0.09 -0.89 -13.44
N ILE A 126 0.08 -1.95 -12.65
CA ILE A 126 -1.01 -2.89 -12.39
C ILE A 126 -2.17 -2.20 -11.70
N LEU A 127 -1.87 -1.40 -10.67
CA LEU A 127 -2.90 -0.74 -9.88
C LEU A 127 -3.62 0.33 -10.67
N SER A 128 -2.93 1.08 -11.50
CA SER A 128 -3.56 2.06 -12.38
C SER A 128 -4.57 1.39 -13.30
N SER A 129 -4.19 0.23 -13.85
CA SER A 129 -5.09 -0.53 -14.73
C SER A 129 -6.36 -0.96 -14.00
N ILE A 130 -6.20 -1.42 -12.74
CA ILE A 130 -7.35 -1.85 -11.93
C ILE A 130 -8.32 -0.70 -11.71
N PHE A 131 -7.82 0.48 -11.35
CA PHE A 131 -8.68 1.63 -11.07
C PHE A 131 -9.31 2.17 -12.35
N GLU A 132 -8.59 2.14 -13.47
CA GLU A 132 -9.17 2.55 -14.76
C GLU A 132 -10.30 1.63 -15.18
N LYS A 133 -10.12 0.32 -15.04
CA LYS A 133 -11.15 -0.65 -15.38
C LYS A 133 -12.39 -0.43 -14.51
N GLY A 134 -12.18 -0.11 -13.22
CA GLY A 134 -13.30 0.16 -12.33
C GLY A 134 -14.11 1.37 -12.77
N ARG A 135 -13.42 2.44 -13.15
CA ARG A 135 -14.10 3.64 -13.64
C ARG A 135 -14.87 3.37 -14.92
N ALA A 136 -14.24 2.69 -15.86
CA ALA A 136 -14.89 2.38 -17.13
C ALA A 136 -16.14 1.52 -16.92
N LYS A 137 -16.03 0.51 -16.05
CA LYS A 137 -17.15 -0.40 -15.80
C LYS A 137 -18.34 0.30 -15.17
N PHE A 138 -18.09 1.22 -14.23
CA PHE A 138 -19.17 1.88 -13.52
C PHE A 138 -19.55 3.25 -14.06
N GLY A 139 -18.96 3.61 -15.21
CA GLY A 139 -19.39 4.78 -15.93
C GLY A 139 -19.20 6.08 -15.21
N GLU A 140 -18.07 6.28 -14.62
CA GLU A 140 -17.83 7.51 -13.95
C GLU A 140 -17.61 8.55 -14.96
N PRO A 141 -18.60 9.19 -15.40
CA PRO A 141 -18.53 9.96 -16.58
C PRO A 141 -17.80 11.22 -16.38
N PHE A 142 -17.89 11.74 -15.32
CA PHE A 142 -17.28 12.90 -15.26
C PHE A 142 -16.60 12.98 -14.12
N ARG A 143 -15.81 13.30 -14.15
CA ARG A 143 -15.12 13.43 -13.37
C ARG A 143 -14.92 14.68 -13.21
N SER A 144 -15.22 15.27 -13.12
CA SER A 144 -15.13 16.44 -12.92
C SER A 144 -13.91 16.91 -12.81
N SER A 145 -13.40 16.70 -13.10
CA SER A 145 -12.39 17.02 -13.13
C SER A 145 -11.69 17.46 -12.78
#